data_22b4c76dedda778e613419f02c0c024e
#
_entry.id   22b4c76dedda778e613419f02c0c024e
#
_cell.length_a   1.000
_cell.length_b   1.000
_cell.length_c   1.000
_cell.angle_alpha   90.00
_cell.angle_beta   90.00
_cell.angle_gamma   90.00
#
_symmetry.space_group_name_H-M   'P 1'
#
loop_
_entity.id
_entity.type
_entity.pdbx_description
1 polymer ?
#
loop_
_entity_poly.entity_id
_entity_poly.type
_entity_poly.pdbx_seq_one_letter_code
_entity_poly.pdbx_strand_id
1 'polypeptide(L)'
;IADGRDLLYYLRKTDDGRIAFGGGATGVAFGGRFGRSVTHDRAIAEVAAAGLLWLFPQLEGVRFTHAWGGPIDQTAAFVPFYRTLEPGNVHAGLGFSGHGLSQTFVGSKILASKVLGVQNDWTSLGVNRGEFAKAPPEPVRWPLVKMATAALRAGDAREEEGRARGAFLDLVGTAPIRFRERLGG
;
A
#
# COMPACT_ATOMS: atom_id res chain seq x y z
N ILE A 1 10.53 -9.58 -7.36
CA ILE A 1 11.15 -8.46 -8.10
C ILE A 1 10.17 -7.31 -8.07
N ALA A 2 10.65 -6.11 -7.80
CA ALA A 2 9.88 -4.88 -7.87
C ALA A 2 10.74 -3.81 -8.55
N ASP A 3 10.09 -2.82 -9.19
CA ASP A 3 10.76 -1.66 -9.76
C ASP A 3 10.93 -0.52 -8.73
N GLY A 4 11.44 0.63 -9.17
CA GLY A 4 11.74 1.78 -8.31
C GLY A 4 10.70 2.90 -8.33
N ARG A 5 9.50 2.68 -8.85
CA ARG A 5 8.43 3.69 -8.93
C ARG A 5 7.75 3.92 -7.59
N ASP A 6 7.08 5.04 -7.44
CA ASP A 6 6.17 5.26 -6.30
C ASP A 6 4.94 4.34 -6.36
N LEU A 7 4.35 4.21 -7.54
CA LEU A 7 3.33 3.20 -7.82
C LEU A 7 3.99 1.98 -8.46
N LEU A 8 4.83 1.33 -7.68
CA LEU A 8 5.73 0.26 -8.12
C LEU A 8 4.97 -0.89 -8.81
N TYR A 9 5.62 -1.50 -9.79
CA TYR A 9 5.25 -2.81 -10.29
C TYR A 9 6.04 -3.90 -9.56
N TYR A 10 5.40 -5.04 -9.36
CA TYR A 10 6.05 -6.22 -8.80
C TYR A 10 5.62 -7.47 -9.55
N LEU A 11 6.51 -8.44 -9.58
CA LEU A 11 6.23 -9.72 -10.21
C LEU A 11 6.86 -10.89 -9.46
N ARG A 12 6.22 -12.05 -9.60
CA ARG A 12 6.80 -13.34 -9.24
C ARG A 12 6.41 -14.40 -10.27
N LYS A 13 7.30 -15.32 -10.52
CA LYS A 13 7.01 -16.54 -11.26
C LYS A 13 6.31 -17.52 -10.32
N THR A 14 5.29 -18.20 -10.81
CA THR A 14 4.61 -19.29 -10.12
C THR A 14 5.24 -20.63 -10.49
N ASP A 15 5.00 -21.68 -9.68
CA ASP A 15 5.60 -22.99 -9.89
C ASP A 15 5.13 -23.66 -11.20
N ASP A 16 3.92 -23.32 -11.66
CA ASP A 16 3.34 -23.76 -12.93
C ASP A 16 3.78 -22.90 -14.15
N GLY A 17 4.78 -22.04 -13.95
CA GLY A 17 5.41 -21.26 -15.03
C GLY A 17 4.66 -19.99 -15.45
N ARG A 18 3.57 -19.61 -14.76
CA ARG A 18 2.88 -18.33 -14.99
C ARG A 18 3.60 -17.17 -14.30
N ILE A 19 3.21 -15.95 -14.65
CA ILE A 19 3.66 -14.73 -14.00
C ILE A 19 2.47 -14.12 -13.25
N ALA A 20 2.62 -13.93 -11.95
CA ALA A 20 1.77 -13.03 -11.18
C ALA A 20 2.41 -11.64 -11.19
N PHE A 21 1.69 -10.67 -11.74
CA PHE A 21 2.14 -9.29 -11.90
C PHE A 21 1.14 -8.34 -11.27
N GLY A 22 1.60 -7.33 -10.58
CA GLY A 22 0.74 -6.36 -9.94
C GLY A 22 1.39 -5.00 -9.76
N GLY A 23 0.62 -4.02 -9.31
CA GLY A 23 1.08 -2.65 -9.07
C GLY A 23 0.71 -1.68 -10.19
N GLY A 24 1.43 -0.56 -10.27
CA GLY A 24 1.26 0.50 -11.27
C GLY A 24 0.03 1.39 -11.05
N ALA A 25 -0.93 0.96 -10.25
CA ALA A 25 -2.12 1.73 -9.93
C ALA A 25 -2.70 1.31 -8.58
N THR A 26 -3.39 2.25 -7.94
CA THR A 26 -4.19 2.00 -6.75
C THR A 26 -5.53 2.70 -6.87
N GLY A 27 -6.59 2.04 -6.42
CA GLY A 27 -7.92 2.62 -6.30
C GLY A 27 -8.16 3.11 -4.87
N VAL A 28 -9.00 4.13 -4.74
CA VAL A 28 -9.44 4.64 -3.44
C VAL A 28 -10.95 4.62 -3.40
N ALA A 29 -11.50 3.80 -2.50
CA ALA A 29 -12.94 3.72 -2.30
C ALA A 29 -13.42 4.82 -1.35
N PHE A 30 -14.46 5.56 -1.76
CA PHE A 30 -15.11 6.55 -0.91
C PHE A 30 -15.74 5.87 0.30
N GLY A 31 -15.48 6.42 1.50
CA GLY A 31 -16.05 5.90 2.74
C GLY A 31 -15.51 4.53 3.17
N GLY A 32 -14.39 4.06 2.62
CA GLY A 32 -13.82 2.75 2.95
C GLY A 32 -14.72 1.57 2.51
N ARG A 33 -15.50 1.75 1.45
CA ARG A 33 -16.41 0.71 0.95
C ARG A 33 -15.64 -0.50 0.43
N PHE A 34 -16.15 -1.69 0.75
CA PHE A 34 -15.69 -2.96 0.20
C PHE A 34 -16.70 -3.51 -0.79
N GLY A 35 -16.25 -4.32 -1.74
CA GLY A 35 -17.14 -4.97 -2.69
C GLY A 35 -16.44 -5.31 -4.01
N ARG A 36 -17.20 -5.93 -4.93
CA ARG A 36 -16.67 -6.37 -6.23
C ARG A 36 -16.06 -5.24 -7.05
N SER A 37 -16.60 -4.03 -6.98
CA SER A 37 -16.06 -2.85 -7.67
C SER A 37 -14.66 -2.43 -7.18
N VAL A 38 -14.26 -2.86 -5.99
CA VAL A 38 -12.92 -2.60 -5.42
C VAL A 38 -11.95 -3.74 -5.74
N THR A 39 -12.45 -4.98 -5.72
CA THR A 39 -11.63 -6.18 -5.94
C THR A 39 -11.51 -6.58 -7.41
N HIS A 40 -12.35 -6.02 -8.30
CA HIS A 40 -12.40 -6.32 -9.72
C HIS A 40 -12.51 -5.01 -10.54
N ASP A 41 -11.60 -4.09 -10.30
CA ASP A 41 -11.53 -2.83 -11.06
C ASP A 41 -10.79 -3.09 -12.38
N ARG A 42 -11.56 -3.05 -13.48
CA ARG A 42 -11.05 -3.31 -14.82
C ARG A 42 -9.99 -2.28 -15.24
N ALA A 43 -10.17 -1.02 -14.91
CA ALA A 43 -9.23 0.03 -15.29
C ALA A 43 -7.87 -0.15 -14.61
N ILE A 44 -7.86 -0.59 -13.33
CA ILE A 44 -6.62 -0.92 -12.61
C ILE A 44 -5.96 -2.16 -13.21
N ALA A 45 -6.74 -3.18 -13.57
CA ALA A 45 -6.21 -4.38 -14.21
C ALA A 45 -5.58 -4.08 -15.59
N GLU A 46 -6.20 -3.19 -16.39
CA GLU A 46 -5.67 -2.74 -17.67
C GLU A 46 -4.34 -1.97 -17.50
N VAL A 47 -4.21 -1.13 -16.47
CA VAL A 47 -2.93 -0.45 -16.15
C VAL A 47 -1.85 -1.47 -15.81
N ALA A 48 -2.15 -2.47 -15.00
CA ALA A 48 -1.19 -3.52 -14.67
C ALA A 48 -0.79 -4.34 -15.92
N ALA A 49 -1.75 -4.70 -16.77
CA ALA A 49 -1.48 -5.42 -18.01
C ALA A 49 -0.59 -4.61 -18.97
N ALA A 50 -0.89 -3.33 -19.15
CA ALA A 50 -0.07 -2.43 -19.96
C ALA A 50 1.35 -2.29 -19.39
N GLY A 51 1.49 -2.19 -18.06
CA GLY A 51 2.79 -2.15 -17.39
C GLY A 51 3.61 -3.41 -17.57
N LEU A 52 2.98 -4.59 -17.56
CA LEU A 52 3.67 -5.86 -17.86
C LEU A 52 4.26 -5.83 -19.26
N LEU A 53 3.47 -5.45 -20.27
CA LEU A 53 3.90 -5.43 -21.67
C LEU A 53 4.93 -4.33 -21.95
N TRP A 54 4.86 -3.22 -21.21
CA TRP A 54 5.87 -2.17 -21.27
C TRP A 54 7.22 -2.63 -20.71
N LEU A 55 7.22 -3.34 -19.57
CA LEU A 55 8.44 -3.89 -18.98
C LEU A 55 8.99 -5.10 -19.74
N PHE A 56 8.12 -5.87 -20.36
CA PHE A 56 8.44 -7.12 -21.05
C PHE A 56 7.74 -7.19 -22.42
N PRO A 57 8.18 -6.39 -23.41
CA PRO A 57 7.56 -6.36 -24.74
C PRO A 57 7.50 -7.73 -25.43
N GLN A 58 8.43 -8.64 -25.09
CA GLN A 58 8.45 -10.01 -25.61
C GLN A 58 7.25 -10.87 -25.16
N LEU A 59 6.44 -10.37 -24.23
CA LEU A 59 5.19 -11.01 -23.78
C LEU A 59 3.96 -10.51 -24.54
N GLU A 60 4.15 -9.76 -25.65
CA GLU A 60 3.04 -9.36 -26.50
C GLU A 60 2.23 -10.58 -26.95
N GLY A 61 0.89 -10.47 -26.89
CA GLY A 61 -0.01 -11.58 -27.19
C GLY A 61 -0.22 -12.60 -26.07
N VAL A 62 0.43 -12.43 -24.90
CA VAL A 62 0.19 -13.30 -23.76
C VAL A 62 -1.27 -13.20 -23.29
N ARG A 63 -1.86 -14.33 -22.91
CA ARG A 63 -3.22 -14.38 -22.38
C ARG A 63 -3.23 -14.16 -20.86
N PHE A 64 -3.93 -13.12 -20.43
CA PHE A 64 -4.24 -12.92 -19.02
C PHE A 64 -5.39 -13.86 -18.61
N THR A 65 -5.14 -14.73 -17.64
CA THR A 65 -6.10 -15.74 -17.19
C THR A 65 -6.91 -15.29 -15.98
N HIS A 66 -6.32 -14.44 -15.14
CA HIS A 66 -6.93 -13.96 -13.91
C HIS A 66 -6.56 -12.50 -13.68
N ALA A 67 -7.51 -11.74 -13.12
CA ALA A 67 -7.27 -10.40 -12.60
C ALA A 67 -8.03 -10.25 -11.29
N TRP A 68 -7.37 -9.70 -10.27
CA TRP A 68 -7.96 -9.45 -8.96
C TRP A 68 -7.30 -8.26 -8.30
N GLY A 69 -7.97 -7.69 -7.33
CA GLY A 69 -7.44 -6.70 -6.41
C GLY A 69 -7.80 -7.05 -4.98
N GLY A 70 -7.22 -6.37 -4.03
CA GLY A 70 -7.53 -6.52 -2.62
C GLY A 70 -7.50 -5.17 -1.91
N PRO A 71 -8.31 -4.98 -0.87
CA PRO A 71 -8.23 -3.79 -0.04
C PRO A 71 -6.92 -3.80 0.75
N ILE A 72 -6.32 -2.63 0.88
CA ILE A 72 -5.11 -2.40 1.67
C ILE A 72 -5.48 -1.39 2.75
N ASP A 73 -5.22 -1.73 4.00
CA ASP A 73 -5.26 -0.79 5.11
C ASP A 73 -3.94 -0.04 5.17
N GLN A 74 -3.96 1.26 4.92
CA GLN A 74 -2.75 2.05 4.80
C GLN A 74 -2.64 3.05 5.96
N THR A 75 -1.48 3.03 6.63
CA THR A 75 -1.09 4.08 7.57
C THR A 75 -0.28 5.16 6.84
N ALA A 76 -0.32 6.39 7.34
CA ALA A 76 0.52 7.47 6.82
C ALA A 76 2.03 7.15 6.94
N ALA A 77 2.39 6.28 7.88
CA ALA A 77 3.76 5.85 8.13
C ALA A 77 4.23 4.68 7.27
N PHE A 78 3.33 4.02 6.56
CA PHE A 78 3.60 2.73 5.90
C PHE A 78 4.15 1.65 6.85
N VAL A 79 3.87 1.79 8.15
CA VAL A 79 4.32 0.87 9.20
C VAL A 79 3.10 0.34 9.94
N PRO A 80 3.00 -0.97 10.21
CA PRO A 80 1.92 -1.54 10.99
C PRO A 80 1.96 -1.07 12.44
N PHE A 81 0.83 -1.17 13.12
CA PHE A 81 0.72 -0.94 14.55
C PHE A 81 -0.05 -2.05 15.24
N TYR A 82 0.24 -2.24 16.52
CA TYR A 82 -0.32 -3.33 17.30
C TYR A 82 -0.99 -2.76 18.54
N ARG A 83 -2.28 -3.05 18.71
CA ARG A 83 -3.06 -2.56 19.86
C ARG A 83 -3.77 -3.68 20.58
N THR A 84 -3.97 -3.45 21.86
CA THR A 84 -4.95 -4.19 22.66
C THR A 84 -6.21 -3.35 22.72
N LEU A 85 -7.34 -3.95 22.38
CA LEU A 85 -8.65 -3.30 22.38
C LEU A 85 -9.38 -3.65 23.69
N GLU A 86 -10.22 -2.74 24.14
CA GLU A 86 -11.10 -3.01 25.28
C GLU A 86 -12.09 -4.16 24.96
N PRO A 87 -12.36 -5.03 25.93
CA PRO A 87 -12.00 -4.98 27.35
C PRO A 87 -10.63 -5.55 27.71
N GLY A 88 -9.63 -5.56 26.79
CA GLY A 88 -8.25 -5.92 27.09
C GLY A 88 -7.82 -7.33 26.65
N ASN A 89 -8.73 -8.11 26.07
CA ASN A 89 -8.48 -9.49 25.62
C ASN A 89 -8.44 -9.65 24.09
N VAL A 90 -8.57 -8.57 23.33
CA VAL A 90 -8.47 -8.57 21.87
C VAL A 90 -7.20 -7.83 21.46
N HIS A 91 -6.30 -8.51 20.79
CA HIS A 91 -5.05 -7.95 20.28
C HIS A 91 -5.10 -7.91 18.77
N ALA A 92 -4.82 -6.74 18.19
CA ALA A 92 -4.92 -6.51 16.74
C ALA A 92 -3.63 -5.91 16.19
N GLY A 93 -3.23 -6.39 15.02
CA GLY A 93 -2.22 -5.77 14.16
C GLY A 93 -2.88 -5.23 12.91
N LEU A 94 -2.66 -3.96 12.60
CA LEU A 94 -3.32 -3.23 11.51
C LEU A 94 -2.31 -2.33 10.78
N GLY A 95 -2.68 -1.84 9.60
CA GLY A 95 -1.90 -0.84 8.87
C GLY A 95 -0.68 -1.41 8.15
N PHE A 96 -0.75 -2.64 7.66
CA PHE A 96 0.37 -3.27 6.95
C PHE A 96 0.71 -2.62 5.61
N SER A 97 -0.11 -1.73 5.09
CA SER A 97 0.16 -0.87 3.93
C SER A 97 0.66 -1.62 2.69
N GLY A 98 0.16 -2.83 2.46
CA GLY A 98 0.57 -3.69 1.35
C GLY A 98 1.84 -4.53 1.59
N HIS A 99 2.56 -4.32 2.70
CA HIS A 99 3.82 -5.01 3.04
C HIS A 99 3.63 -6.16 4.04
N GLY A 100 2.39 -6.66 4.21
CA GLY A 100 2.04 -7.62 5.26
C GLY A 100 2.87 -8.89 5.24
N LEU A 101 3.21 -9.41 4.06
CA LEU A 101 3.89 -10.71 3.94
C LEU A 101 5.22 -10.76 4.71
N SER A 102 6.06 -9.74 4.60
CA SER A 102 7.34 -9.67 5.31
C SER A 102 7.16 -9.29 6.78
N GLN A 103 6.16 -8.47 7.10
CA GLN A 103 5.95 -7.91 8.44
C GLN A 103 5.14 -8.83 9.37
N THR A 104 4.41 -9.80 8.82
CA THR A 104 3.59 -10.72 9.62
C THR A 104 4.41 -11.61 10.54
N PHE A 105 5.66 -11.92 10.19
CA PHE A 105 6.56 -12.67 11.10
C PHE A 105 6.81 -11.89 12.39
N VAL A 106 7.18 -10.61 12.29
CA VAL A 106 7.35 -9.73 13.47
C VAL A 106 6.02 -9.55 14.18
N GLY A 107 4.96 -9.30 13.42
CA GLY A 107 3.61 -9.15 13.95
C GLY A 107 3.12 -10.36 14.75
N SER A 108 3.39 -11.57 14.29
CA SER A 108 3.03 -12.79 15.01
C SER A 108 3.74 -12.89 16.37
N LYS A 109 5.02 -12.50 16.45
CA LYS A 109 5.77 -12.47 17.72
C LYS A 109 5.20 -11.44 18.68
N ILE A 110 4.88 -10.23 18.18
CA ILE A 110 4.26 -9.18 19.00
C ILE A 110 2.91 -9.65 19.55
N LEU A 111 2.02 -10.14 18.68
CA LEU A 111 0.67 -10.55 19.08
C LEU A 111 0.70 -11.75 20.03
N ALA A 112 1.55 -12.75 19.76
CA ALA A 112 1.73 -13.88 20.67
C ALA A 112 2.19 -13.43 22.07
N SER A 113 3.16 -12.52 22.15
CA SER A 113 3.64 -11.99 23.43
C SER A 113 2.55 -11.23 24.18
N LYS A 114 1.72 -10.44 23.45
CA LYS A 114 0.57 -9.74 24.06
C LYS A 114 -0.48 -10.71 24.60
N VAL A 115 -0.83 -11.75 23.86
CA VAL A 115 -1.78 -12.80 24.27
C VAL A 115 -1.28 -13.53 25.51
N LEU A 116 0.01 -13.84 25.58
CA LEU A 116 0.63 -14.54 26.70
C LEU A 116 0.96 -13.61 27.90
N GLY A 117 0.76 -12.30 27.77
CA GLY A 117 1.12 -11.33 28.80
C GLY A 117 2.63 -11.22 29.07
N VAL A 118 3.47 -11.64 28.12
CA VAL A 118 4.93 -11.65 28.27
C VAL A 118 5.51 -10.31 27.84
N GLN A 119 6.34 -9.72 28.70
CA GLN A 119 7.13 -8.54 28.36
C GLN A 119 8.50 -8.98 27.81
N ASN A 120 8.81 -8.58 26.59
CA ASN A 120 10.05 -8.92 25.90
C ASN A 120 10.38 -7.86 24.82
N ASP A 121 11.44 -8.08 24.06
CA ASP A 121 11.88 -7.16 23.01
C ASP A 121 10.78 -6.88 21.97
N TRP A 122 9.93 -7.84 21.65
CA TRP A 122 8.83 -7.67 20.71
C TRP A 122 7.76 -6.70 21.22
N THR A 123 7.46 -6.75 22.52
CA THR A 123 6.46 -5.86 23.13
C THR A 123 7.02 -4.46 23.38
N SER A 124 8.34 -4.28 23.41
CA SER A 124 9.02 -3.00 23.61
C SER A 124 9.16 -2.18 22.31
N LEU A 125 8.97 -2.79 21.14
CA LEU A 125 9.09 -2.12 19.85
C LEU A 125 8.18 -0.89 19.75
N GLY A 126 8.67 0.19 19.13
CA GLY A 126 7.97 1.46 18.96
C GLY A 126 6.61 1.33 18.27
N VAL A 127 6.43 0.35 17.37
CA VAL A 127 5.15 0.04 16.70
C VAL A 127 4.01 -0.34 17.66
N ASN A 128 4.32 -0.70 18.90
CA ASN A 128 3.34 -0.97 19.96
C ASN A 128 2.83 0.29 20.66
N ARG A 129 3.55 1.41 20.54
CA ARG A 129 3.26 2.66 21.23
C ARG A 129 2.71 3.74 20.28
N GLY A 130 2.75 3.48 18.97
CA GLY A 130 2.47 4.48 17.95
C GLY A 130 1.05 5.03 18.03
N GLU A 131 0.93 6.32 18.24
CA GLU A 131 -0.24 7.09 17.82
C GLU A 131 -0.01 7.50 16.37
N PHE A 132 -0.90 7.07 15.50
CA PHE A 132 -0.82 7.44 14.10
C PHE A 132 -1.71 8.64 13.82
N ALA A 133 -1.18 9.57 13.03
CA ALA A 133 -1.98 10.67 12.52
C ALA A 133 -3.24 10.10 11.85
N LYS A 134 -4.40 10.54 12.30
CA LYS A 134 -5.68 10.14 11.72
C LYS A 134 -5.80 10.79 10.34
N ALA A 135 -6.17 10.01 9.35
CA ALA A 135 -6.53 10.55 8.05
C ALA A 135 -7.74 11.50 8.20
N PRO A 136 -7.83 12.57 7.40
CA PRO A 136 -8.99 13.42 7.38
C PRO A 136 -10.29 12.61 7.18
N PRO A 137 -11.43 13.02 7.76
CA PRO A 137 -12.69 12.33 7.53
C PRO A 137 -13.20 12.57 6.10
N GLU A 138 -14.15 11.73 5.67
CA GLU A 138 -14.90 12.03 4.44
C GLU A 138 -15.81 13.26 4.63
N PRO A 139 -16.06 14.04 3.58
CA PRO A 139 -15.68 13.80 2.17
C PRO A 139 -14.28 14.27 1.76
N VAL A 140 -13.48 14.81 2.67
CA VAL A 140 -12.19 15.46 2.38
C VAL A 140 -11.10 14.43 2.02
N ARG A 141 -11.08 13.29 2.71
CA ARG A 141 -10.06 12.26 2.53
C ARG A 141 -9.97 11.76 1.09
N TRP A 142 -11.11 11.40 0.50
CA TRP A 142 -11.15 10.78 -0.82
C TRP A 142 -10.54 11.65 -1.94
N PRO A 143 -10.92 12.95 -2.12
CA PRO A 143 -10.30 13.78 -3.13
C PRO A 143 -8.82 14.04 -2.87
N LEU A 144 -8.40 14.21 -1.61
CA LEU A 144 -6.99 14.38 -1.27
C LEU A 144 -6.14 13.18 -1.66
N VAL A 145 -6.59 11.96 -1.34
CA VAL A 145 -5.85 10.75 -1.70
C VAL A 145 -5.85 10.55 -3.21
N LYS A 146 -6.96 10.82 -3.90
CA LYS A 146 -7.00 10.77 -5.38
C LYS A 146 -6.02 11.75 -6.01
N MET A 147 -5.95 12.97 -5.51
CA MET A 147 -5.02 13.98 -6.01
C MET A 147 -3.57 13.57 -5.77
N ALA A 148 -3.24 13.09 -4.57
CA ALA A 148 -1.89 12.60 -4.27
C ALA A 148 -1.50 11.42 -5.18
N THR A 149 -2.40 10.44 -5.35
CA THR A 149 -2.15 9.28 -6.23
C THR A 149 -1.98 9.71 -7.70
N ALA A 150 -2.77 10.69 -8.17
CA ALA A 150 -2.62 11.23 -9.52
C ALA A 150 -1.28 11.95 -9.72
N ALA A 151 -0.82 12.69 -8.69
CA ALA A 151 0.47 13.37 -8.73
C ALA A 151 1.64 12.37 -8.74
N LEU A 152 1.59 11.29 -7.94
CA LEU A 152 2.59 10.23 -7.96
C LEU A 152 2.65 9.57 -9.35
N ARG A 153 1.51 9.22 -9.92
CA ARG A 153 1.43 8.63 -11.27
C ARG A 153 2.00 9.56 -12.35
N ALA A 154 1.68 10.85 -12.28
CA ALA A 154 2.22 11.83 -13.21
C ALA A 154 3.73 12.04 -13.02
N GLY A 155 4.23 11.91 -11.79
CA GLY A 155 5.64 11.90 -11.46
C GLY A 155 6.37 10.73 -12.09
N ASP A 156 5.87 9.51 -11.85
CA ASP A 156 6.44 8.28 -12.43
C ASP A 156 6.48 8.35 -13.96
N ALA A 157 5.39 8.81 -14.61
CA ALA A 157 5.34 8.95 -16.08
C ALA A 157 6.38 9.95 -16.62
N ARG A 158 6.66 11.05 -15.90
CA ARG A 158 7.71 12.00 -16.32
C ARG A 158 9.10 11.40 -16.20
N GLU A 159 9.36 10.66 -15.13
CA GLU A 159 10.65 9.99 -14.91
C GLU A 159 10.91 8.91 -15.97
N GLU A 160 9.88 8.18 -16.41
CA GLU A 160 9.95 7.23 -17.52
C GLU A 160 10.34 7.89 -18.86
N GLU A 161 9.93 9.13 -19.06
CA GLU A 161 10.30 9.93 -20.23
C GLU A 161 11.68 10.62 -20.06
N GLY A 162 12.43 10.31 -18.99
CA GLY A 162 13.71 10.93 -18.66
C GLY A 162 13.58 12.39 -18.20
N ARG A 163 12.41 12.84 -17.80
CA ARG A 163 12.13 14.20 -17.30
C ARG A 163 12.08 14.22 -15.79
N ALA A 164 12.56 15.30 -15.17
CA ALA A 164 12.41 15.48 -13.74
C ALA A 164 10.94 15.53 -13.33
N ARG A 165 10.61 14.93 -12.19
CA ARG A 165 9.25 14.88 -11.61
C ARG A 165 8.60 16.27 -11.50
N GLY A 166 9.37 17.27 -11.10
CA GLY A 166 8.91 18.64 -10.86
C GLY A 166 8.39 18.84 -9.42
N ALA A 167 8.78 19.97 -8.83
CA ALA A 167 8.54 20.27 -7.41
C ALA A 167 7.06 20.24 -7.02
N PHE A 168 6.15 20.62 -7.93
CA PHE A 168 4.71 20.59 -7.65
C PHE A 168 4.16 19.17 -7.48
N LEU A 169 4.52 18.26 -8.41
CA LEU A 169 4.09 16.86 -8.33
C LEU A 169 4.67 16.16 -7.11
N ASP A 170 5.94 16.45 -6.79
CA ASP A 170 6.59 15.94 -5.59
C ASP A 170 5.88 16.45 -4.32
N LEU A 171 5.59 17.75 -4.25
CA LEU A 171 4.89 18.33 -3.11
C LEU A 171 3.50 17.70 -2.91
N VAL A 172 2.71 17.58 -3.96
CA VAL A 172 1.33 17.05 -3.88
C VAL A 172 1.33 15.54 -3.61
N GLY A 173 2.19 14.79 -4.29
CA GLY A 173 2.27 13.33 -4.10
C GLY A 173 2.77 12.94 -2.71
N THR A 174 3.72 13.68 -2.16
CA THR A 174 4.29 13.43 -0.83
C THR A 174 3.58 14.19 0.31
N ALA A 175 2.60 15.03 0.00
CA ALA A 175 1.87 15.83 1.01
C ALA A 175 1.33 15.00 2.19
N PRO A 176 0.74 13.82 2.01
CA PRO A 176 0.27 13.00 3.13
C PRO A 176 1.41 12.58 4.07
N ILE A 177 2.60 12.33 3.53
CA ILE A 177 3.79 11.91 4.29
C ILE A 177 4.37 13.11 5.05
N ARG A 178 4.54 14.25 4.37
CA ARG A 178 5.09 15.49 4.95
C ARG A 178 4.19 16.09 6.02
N PHE A 179 2.87 15.98 5.87
CA PHE A 179 1.92 16.42 6.89
C PHE A 179 2.09 15.68 8.21
N ARG A 180 2.41 14.40 8.14
CA ARG A 180 2.71 13.57 9.30
C ARG A 180 3.97 14.02 10.05
N GLU A 181 5.05 14.33 9.33
CA GLU A 181 6.33 14.75 9.94
C GLU A 181 6.18 16.02 10.80
N ARG A 182 5.21 16.87 10.44
CA ARG A 182 4.88 18.08 11.20
C ARG A 182 3.98 17.85 12.41
N LEU A 183 3.25 16.74 12.47
CA LEU A 183 2.33 16.42 13.57
C LEU A 183 2.89 15.40 14.57
N GLY A 184 4.01 14.79 14.26
CA GLY A 184 4.64 13.72 15.07
C GLY A 184 6.01 14.10 15.66
N GLY A 185 6.37 15.39 15.61
CA GLY A 185 7.57 15.94 16.26
C GLY A 185 7.25 16.44 17.66
#